data_bd74c07d63e3aaf14a07981d12c9faab
#
_entry.id   bd74c07d63e3aaf14a07981d12c9faab
#
_cell.length_a   1.000
_cell.length_b   1.000
_cell.length_c   1.000
_cell.angle_alpha   90.00
_cell.angle_beta   90.00
_cell.angle_gamma   90.00
#
_symmetry.space_group_name_H-M   'P 1'
#
loop_
_entity.id
_entity.type
_entity.pdbx_description
1 polymer ?
#
loop_
_entity_poly.entity_id
_entity_poly.type
_entity_poly.pdbx_seq_one_letter_code
_entity_poly.pdbx_strand_id
1 'polypeptide(L)'
;MRRSLLLSAALPAIAALALAGCASEADTTSSASPVPSESVDCSPEALQTLTPGTLTVGTDSPAYPPYFEDDDPSNGKGFESAVAYAVADELGFTQDQVTWVTVPFNKSYAPGAKDFDFDINQISITPK
;
A
#
# COMPACT_ATOMS: atom_id res chain seq x y z
N MET A 1 -16.73 -3.04 80.16
CA MET A 1 -16.70 -4.51 80.12
C MET A 1 -16.02 -4.93 78.84
N ARG A 2 -14.73 -5.19 78.89
CA ARG A 2 -14.12 -6.53 78.95
C ARG A 2 -14.33 -7.34 77.66
N ARG A 3 -13.18 -7.51 76.99
CA ARG A 3 -12.59 -8.76 76.41
C ARG A 3 -12.91 -8.94 74.93
N SER A 4 -12.05 -9.40 74.10
CA SER A 4 -10.72 -10.00 74.16
C SER A 4 -10.04 -9.98 72.80
N LEU A 5 -8.72 -9.87 72.81
CA LEU A 5 -7.76 -10.25 71.82
C LEU A 5 -8.05 -11.60 71.13
N LEU A 6 -7.84 -11.72 69.85
CA LEU A 6 -7.11 -12.86 69.28
C LEU A 6 -6.34 -12.40 68.02
N LEU A 7 -5.02 -12.47 68.14
CA LEU A 7 -4.06 -12.48 67.06
C LEU A 7 -4.31 -13.69 66.17
N SER A 8 -4.28 -13.48 64.86
CA SER A 8 -3.94 -14.55 63.94
C SER A 8 -3.13 -13.96 62.81
N ALA A 9 -1.86 -14.25 62.85
CA ALA A 9 -0.91 -14.04 61.78
C ALA A 9 -1.17 -15.04 60.65
N ALA A 10 -1.32 -14.59 59.41
CA ALA A 10 -1.23 -15.47 58.26
C ALA A 10 -0.49 -14.72 57.15
N LEU A 11 0.57 -15.35 56.69
CA LEU A 11 1.60 -14.95 55.75
C LEU A 11 1.05 -14.46 54.38
N PRO A 12 1.78 -13.58 53.71
CA PRO A 12 1.51 -13.28 52.32
C PRO A 12 2.07 -14.39 51.40
N ALA A 13 1.21 -15.05 50.66
CA ALA A 13 1.61 -15.90 49.58
C ALA A 13 1.93 -15.01 48.36
N ILE A 14 3.21 -14.86 48.06
CA ILE A 14 3.70 -14.24 46.83
C ILE A 14 3.44 -15.23 45.71
N ALA A 15 2.41 -14.97 44.91
CA ALA A 15 2.19 -15.67 43.66
C ALA A 15 3.11 -15.04 42.60
N ALA A 16 4.24 -15.68 42.34
CA ALA A 16 5.09 -15.37 41.20
C ALA A 16 4.38 -15.85 39.92
N LEU A 17 3.83 -14.90 39.14
CA LEU A 17 3.44 -15.19 37.77
C LEU A 17 4.72 -15.37 36.95
N ALA A 18 5.06 -16.62 36.65
CA ALA A 18 6.03 -16.93 35.63
C ALA A 18 5.41 -16.59 34.25
N LEU A 19 5.90 -15.53 33.60
CA LEU A 19 5.70 -15.34 32.17
C LEU A 19 6.45 -16.47 31.47
N ALA A 20 5.72 -17.46 30.98
CA ALA A 20 6.23 -18.43 30.05
C ALA A 20 6.47 -17.69 28.72
N GLY A 21 7.70 -17.22 28.52
CA GLY A 21 8.17 -16.78 27.23
C GLY A 21 8.11 -17.98 26.26
N CYS A 22 7.52 -17.81 25.10
CA CYS A 22 7.65 -18.76 24.01
C CYS A 22 9.13 -18.90 23.68
N ALA A 23 9.76 -19.94 24.20
CA ALA A 23 11.03 -20.40 23.69
C ALA A 23 10.74 -21.03 22.32
N SER A 24 11.21 -20.39 21.26
CA SER A 24 11.32 -21.05 19.96
C SER A 24 12.24 -22.25 20.13
N GLU A 25 11.73 -23.43 19.88
CA GLU A 25 12.54 -24.63 19.77
C GLU A 25 13.52 -24.43 18.62
N ALA A 26 14.78 -24.30 18.98
CA ALA A 26 15.87 -24.50 18.06
C ALA A 26 16.07 -26.02 17.94
N ASP A 27 15.58 -26.60 16.87
CA ASP A 27 16.24 -27.72 16.23
C ASP A 27 15.68 -27.97 14.82
N THR A 28 16.37 -27.55 13.87
CA THR A 28 16.84 -28.39 12.75
C THR A 28 17.80 -27.54 11.94
N THR A 29 19.03 -27.97 11.87
CA THR A 29 20.06 -27.48 10.98
C THR A 29 19.59 -27.66 9.53
N SER A 30 18.78 -26.71 9.05
CA SER A 30 18.60 -26.48 7.63
C SER A 30 19.61 -25.39 7.26
N SER A 31 20.70 -25.81 6.69
CA SER A 31 21.66 -24.93 6.03
C SER A 31 20.93 -24.30 4.84
N ALA A 32 20.07 -23.33 5.12
CA ALA A 32 19.59 -22.43 4.09
C ALA A 32 20.79 -21.57 3.71
N SER A 33 21.41 -21.90 2.60
CA SER A 33 22.27 -20.95 1.90
C SER A 33 21.53 -19.62 1.81
N PRO A 34 22.16 -18.48 2.14
CA PRO A 34 21.52 -17.20 1.90
C PRO A 34 21.19 -17.13 0.41
N VAL A 35 19.92 -17.17 0.08
CA VAL A 35 19.48 -16.80 -1.25
C VAL A 35 19.97 -15.35 -1.41
N PRO A 36 20.78 -15.04 -2.43
CA PRO A 36 21.17 -13.67 -2.67
C PRO A 36 19.88 -12.88 -2.83
N SER A 37 19.67 -11.93 -1.94
CA SER A 37 18.59 -10.94 -2.09
C SER A 37 19.05 -10.09 -3.26
N GLU A 38 18.69 -10.49 -4.48
CA GLU A 38 18.82 -9.61 -5.62
C GLU A 38 17.96 -8.39 -5.29
N SER A 39 18.60 -7.25 -5.12
CA SER A 39 17.91 -5.99 -4.98
C SER A 39 17.16 -5.77 -6.28
N VAL A 40 15.84 -5.87 -6.24
CA VAL A 40 15.01 -5.54 -7.40
C VAL A 40 15.24 -4.07 -7.72
N ASP A 41 15.68 -3.79 -8.93
CA ASP A 41 15.80 -2.42 -9.41
C ASP A 41 14.39 -1.90 -9.71
N CYS A 42 13.96 -0.90 -8.95
CA CYS A 42 12.66 -0.24 -9.09
C CYS A 42 12.78 1.15 -9.72
N SER A 43 13.88 1.43 -10.41
CA SER A 43 13.99 2.68 -11.17
C SER A 43 12.96 2.73 -12.30
N PRO A 44 12.53 3.92 -12.75
CA PRO A 44 11.57 4.08 -13.85
C PRO A 44 11.94 3.30 -15.13
N GLU A 45 13.22 3.18 -15.42
CA GLU A 45 13.75 2.46 -16.59
C GLU A 45 13.66 0.93 -16.42
N ALA A 46 13.71 0.43 -15.18
CA ALA A 46 13.61 -0.99 -14.87
C ALA A 46 12.16 -1.47 -14.67
N LEU A 47 11.23 -0.57 -14.45
CA LEU A 47 9.81 -0.89 -14.34
C LEU A 47 9.25 -1.33 -15.70
N GLN A 48 8.37 -2.34 -15.66
CA GLN A 48 7.74 -2.87 -16.88
C GLN A 48 6.54 -2.00 -17.27
N THR A 49 6.81 -0.79 -17.74
CA THR A 49 5.81 0.11 -18.32
C THR A 49 5.65 -0.14 -19.81
N LEU A 50 4.56 0.32 -20.41
CA LEU A 50 4.32 0.25 -21.87
C LEU A 50 5.46 0.88 -22.67
N THR A 51 5.98 1.99 -22.17
CA THR A 51 7.14 2.67 -22.74
C THR A 51 8.18 2.84 -21.63
N PRO A 52 9.36 2.20 -21.73
CA PRO A 52 10.39 2.33 -20.71
C PRO A 52 10.69 3.79 -20.35
N GLY A 53 10.72 4.09 -19.05
CA GLY A 53 10.96 5.44 -18.55
C GLY A 53 9.77 6.42 -18.68
N THR A 54 8.61 5.93 -19.08
CA THR A 54 7.37 6.72 -19.16
C THR A 54 6.25 6.00 -18.44
N LEU A 55 5.47 6.73 -17.64
CA LEU A 55 4.28 6.21 -16.98
C LEU A 55 3.05 6.69 -17.72
N THR A 56 2.30 5.77 -18.32
CA THR A 56 1.08 6.10 -19.07
C THR A 56 -0.14 5.89 -18.21
N VAL A 57 -0.90 6.95 -17.96
CA VAL A 57 -2.10 6.94 -17.11
C VAL A 57 -3.35 7.09 -17.96
N GLY A 58 -4.30 6.19 -17.78
CA GLY A 58 -5.60 6.22 -18.44
C GLY A 58 -6.65 6.96 -17.61
N THR A 59 -7.49 7.77 -18.27
CA THR A 59 -8.74 8.31 -17.70
C THR A 59 -9.75 8.58 -18.81
N ASP A 60 -11.03 8.72 -18.46
CA ASP A 60 -12.07 9.07 -19.44
C ASP A 60 -12.06 10.59 -19.75
N SER A 61 -12.79 10.98 -20.78
CA SER A 61 -13.07 12.38 -21.07
C SER A 61 -14.58 12.53 -21.37
N PRO A 62 -15.23 13.56 -20.82
CA PRO A 62 -14.66 14.63 -19.99
C PRO A 62 -14.31 14.19 -18.57
N ALA A 63 -13.19 14.68 -18.05
CA ALA A 63 -12.71 14.46 -16.70
C ALA A 63 -13.29 15.52 -15.75
N TYR A 64 -14.15 15.09 -14.83
CA TYR A 64 -14.99 16.00 -14.03
C TYR A 64 -14.42 16.40 -12.66
N PRO A 65 -14.71 17.63 -12.19
CA PRO A 65 -14.49 18.01 -10.79
C PRO A 65 -15.33 17.16 -9.82
N PRO A 66 -14.88 16.92 -8.61
CA PRO A 66 -13.63 17.39 -7.99
C PRO A 66 -12.43 16.48 -8.28
N TYR A 67 -12.58 15.47 -9.11
CA TYR A 67 -11.53 14.47 -9.38
C TYR A 67 -10.46 15.02 -10.32
N PHE A 68 -10.89 15.77 -11.31
CA PHE A 68 -10.04 16.53 -12.23
C PHE A 68 -10.57 17.97 -12.33
N GLU A 69 -9.73 18.90 -12.73
CA GLU A 69 -10.13 20.29 -12.99
C GLU A 69 -9.87 20.65 -14.45
N ASP A 70 -10.72 21.49 -15.00
CA ASP A 70 -10.59 22.04 -16.35
C ASP A 70 -10.64 20.99 -17.49
N ASP A 71 -11.17 19.78 -17.23
CA ASP A 71 -11.12 18.62 -18.17
C ASP A 71 -9.69 18.33 -18.65
N ASP A 72 -8.70 18.60 -17.80
CA ASP A 72 -7.28 18.40 -18.08
C ASP A 72 -6.62 17.57 -16.98
N PRO A 73 -6.49 16.25 -17.17
CA PRO A 73 -5.87 15.37 -16.20
C PRO A 73 -4.38 15.65 -15.99
N SER A 74 -3.73 16.31 -16.94
CA SER A 74 -2.29 16.58 -16.90
C SER A 74 -1.91 17.79 -16.03
N ASN A 75 -2.88 18.59 -15.60
CA ASN A 75 -2.61 19.84 -14.88
C ASN A 75 -2.26 19.65 -13.39
N GLY A 76 -2.33 18.43 -12.86
CA GLY A 76 -2.05 18.11 -11.45
C GLY A 76 -3.15 18.56 -10.48
N LYS A 77 -4.29 19.08 -10.97
CA LYS A 77 -5.37 19.59 -10.15
C LYS A 77 -6.54 18.61 -10.07
N GLY A 78 -7.24 18.65 -8.94
CA GLY A 78 -8.27 17.68 -8.62
C GLY A 78 -7.70 16.44 -7.93
N PHE A 79 -8.59 15.65 -7.33
CA PHE A 79 -8.16 14.55 -6.46
C PHE A 79 -7.39 13.46 -7.23
N GLU A 80 -7.93 13.00 -8.35
CA GLU A 80 -7.34 11.88 -9.09
C GLU A 80 -6.09 12.28 -9.87
N SER A 81 -6.05 13.49 -10.43
CA SER A 81 -4.83 13.99 -11.05
C SER A 81 -3.69 14.10 -10.04
N ALA A 82 -3.96 14.66 -8.85
CA ALA A 82 -2.96 14.75 -7.78
C ALA A 82 -2.50 13.36 -7.30
N VAL A 83 -3.41 12.39 -7.17
CA VAL A 83 -3.07 11.02 -6.77
C VAL A 83 -2.20 10.35 -7.84
N ALA A 84 -2.52 10.52 -9.12
CA ALA A 84 -1.73 9.93 -10.19
C ALA A 84 -0.28 10.45 -10.19
N TYR A 85 -0.10 11.75 -10.00
CA TYR A 85 1.26 12.32 -9.88
C TYR A 85 1.98 11.93 -8.60
N ALA A 86 1.26 11.76 -7.48
CA ALA A 86 1.86 11.23 -6.25
C ALA A 86 2.34 9.78 -6.43
N VAL A 87 1.58 8.94 -7.14
CA VAL A 87 2.00 7.58 -7.50
C VAL A 87 3.23 7.62 -8.41
N ALA A 88 3.25 8.51 -9.41
CA ALA A 88 4.39 8.66 -10.29
C ALA A 88 5.67 9.04 -9.51
N ASP A 89 5.57 10.00 -8.60
CA ASP A 89 6.68 10.45 -7.76
C ASP A 89 7.23 9.32 -6.87
N GLU A 90 6.35 8.56 -6.23
CA GLU A 90 6.73 7.39 -5.42
C GLU A 90 7.41 6.27 -6.25
N LEU A 91 7.07 6.18 -7.53
CA LEU A 91 7.71 5.27 -8.48
C LEU A 91 8.98 5.85 -9.11
N GLY A 92 9.35 7.08 -8.77
CA GLY A 92 10.55 7.77 -9.24
C GLY A 92 10.41 8.46 -10.59
N PHE A 93 9.18 8.54 -11.16
CA PHE A 93 8.93 9.29 -12.39
C PHE A 93 8.79 10.78 -12.10
N THR A 94 9.40 11.60 -12.93
CA THR A 94 9.15 13.03 -12.92
C THR A 94 7.83 13.36 -13.63
N GLN A 95 7.30 14.55 -13.41
CA GLN A 95 6.01 14.93 -13.99
C GLN A 95 6.00 14.92 -15.54
N ASP A 96 7.10 15.23 -16.17
CA ASP A 96 7.29 15.19 -17.62
C ASP A 96 7.43 13.76 -18.19
N GLN A 97 7.63 12.77 -17.33
CA GLN A 97 7.61 11.35 -17.69
C GLN A 97 6.22 10.73 -17.59
N VAL A 98 5.21 11.48 -17.13
CA VAL A 98 3.81 11.02 -17.08
C VAL A 98 3.08 11.42 -18.35
N THR A 99 2.49 10.43 -19.01
CA THR A 99 1.65 10.64 -20.20
C THR A 99 0.21 10.24 -19.92
N TRP A 100 -0.75 11.09 -20.28
CA TRP A 100 -2.16 10.79 -20.14
C TRP A 100 -2.78 10.33 -21.44
N VAL A 101 -3.64 9.31 -21.37
CA VAL A 101 -4.40 8.80 -22.51
C VAL A 101 -5.89 8.74 -22.18
N THR A 102 -6.73 9.11 -23.15
CA THR A 102 -8.18 9.01 -22.98
C THR A 102 -8.63 7.59 -23.20
N VAL A 103 -9.29 7.02 -22.19
CA VAL A 103 -9.81 5.65 -22.19
C VAL A 103 -11.28 5.69 -21.81
N PRO A 104 -12.21 5.27 -22.68
CA PRO A 104 -13.62 5.21 -22.33
C PRO A 104 -13.85 4.38 -21.08
N PHE A 105 -14.67 4.88 -20.15
CA PHE A 105 -14.89 4.30 -18.82
C PHE A 105 -15.06 2.77 -18.83
N ASN A 106 -15.91 2.24 -19.71
CA ASN A 106 -16.15 0.81 -19.81
C ASN A 106 -15.00 0.00 -20.42
N LYS A 107 -14.00 0.65 -21.00
CA LYS A 107 -12.79 0.02 -21.55
C LYS A 107 -11.68 -0.11 -20.51
N SER A 108 -11.67 0.75 -19.50
CA SER A 108 -10.62 0.76 -18.48
C SER A 108 -10.56 -0.57 -17.73
N TYR A 109 -11.70 -1.14 -17.35
CA TYR A 109 -11.79 -2.41 -16.62
C TYR A 109 -12.16 -3.63 -17.48
N ALA A 110 -12.42 -3.46 -18.79
CA ALA A 110 -12.72 -4.58 -19.68
C ALA A 110 -11.49 -5.49 -19.85
N PRO A 111 -11.67 -6.83 -20.01
CA PRO A 111 -10.56 -7.72 -20.30
C PRO A 111 -9.84 -7.37 -21.60
N GLY A 112 -8.53 -7.66 -21.68
CA GLY A 112 -7.71 -7.48 -22.87
C GLY A 112 -6.52 -6.56 -22.66
N ALA A 113 -5.74 -6.35 -23.72
CA ALA A 113 -4.60 -5.43 -23.70
C ALA A 113 -5.05 -4.01 -23.41
N LYS A 114 -4.19 -3.26 -22.75
CA LYS A 114 -4.39 -1.87 -22.37
C LYS A 114 -3.34 -0.98 -23.01
N ASP A 115 -3.75 0.26 -23.28
CA ASP A 115 -2.88 1.30 -23.79
C ASP A 115 -2.39 2.24 -22.66
N PHE A 116 -2.40 1.77 -21.42
CA PHE A 116 -2.00 2.48 -20.21
C PHE A 116 -1.37 1.51 -19.20
N ASP A 117 -0.51 2.02 -18.33
CA ASP A 117 0.12 1.26 -17.25
C ASP A 117 -0.83 1.11 -16.06
N PHE A 118 -1.56 2.17 -15.73
CA PHE A 118 -2.70 2.12 -14.83
C PHE A 118 -3.78 3.13 -15.22
N ASP A 119 -4.96 2.94 -14.66
CA ASP A 119 -6.14 3.77 -14.92
C ASP A 119 -6.65 4.37 -13.60
N ILE A 120 -7.06 5.62 -13.66
CA ILE A 120 -7.72 6.33 -12.55
C ILE A 120 -8.91 7.10 -13.12
N ASN A 121 -10.14 6.66 -12.80
CA ASN A 121 -11.30 7.03 -13.60
C ASN A 121 -12.59 7.05 -12.78
N GLN A 122 -12.59 7.65 -11.58
CA GLN A 122 -13.77 7.83 -10.73
C GLN A 122 -14.54 6.51 -10.49
N ILE A 123 -13.83 5.39 -10.45
CA ILE A 123 -14.43 4.06 -10.31
C ILE A 123 -14.90 3.87 -8.88
N SER A 124 -16.21 3.73 -8.71
CA SER A 124 -16.82 3.51 -7.41
C SER A 124 -16.69 2.07 -6.94
N ILE A 125 -16.33 1.88 -5.66
CA ILE A 125 -16.43 0.58 -5.01
C ILE A 125 -17.90 0.34 -4.68
N THR A 126 -18.50 -0.65 -5.33
CA THR A 126 -19.88 -1.06 -5.04
C THR A 126 -19.90 -2.33 -4.21
N PRO A 127 -20.78 -2.45 -3.20
CA PRO A 127 -20.98 -3.72 -2.51
C PRO A 127 -21.52 -4.76 -3.50
N LYS A 128 -21.07 -6.01 -3.35
CA LYS A 128 -21.57 -7.15 -4.12
C LYS A 128 -22.93 -7.60 -3.62
#